data_aa3ad013f2b821a5f434088d8e340e16
#
_entry.id   aa3ad013f2b821a5f434088d8e340e16
#
_cell.length_a   1.000
_cell.length_b   1.000
_cell.length_c   1.000
_cell.angle_alpha   90.00
_cell.angle_beta   90.00
_cell.angle_gamma   90.00
#
_symmetry.space_group_name_H-M   'P 1'
#
loop_
_entity.id
_entity.type
_entity.pdbx_description
1 polymer ?
#
loop_
_entity_poly.entity_id
_entity_poly.type
_entity_poly.pdbx_seq_one_letter_code
_entity_poly.pdbx_strand_id
1 'polypeptide(L)'
;ESSYFAVIVRRNELEDLYDKLKVSEVVKLFHEFFDKHGLVRNGLYFDKLKKMINRSFGDTVCAEYYNCDKEEAKDGFKNQIKSVLDKDMPIILGIDFKKGGGHAVLAIGYESDDEGLFHIFCLDPGYNCYPTSYWNMVIALDIYRGKYPHQCLTDNPYNCPAIQITETIVVERLRK
;
A
#
# COMPACT_ATOMS: atom_id res chain seq x y z
N GLU A 1 6.84 -5.20 -1.89
CA GLU A 1 7.70 -4.97 -0.71
C GLU A 1 8.88 -4.05 -1.00
N SER A 2 9.61 -4.26 -2.11
CA SER A 2 10.73 -3.39 -2.50
C SER A 2 10.31 -1.99 -2.97
N SER A 3 9.12 -1.82 -3.53
CA SER A 3 8.64 -0.53 -4.02
C SER A 3 8.30 0.45 -2.89
N TYR A 4 7.89 -0.03 -1.72
CA TYR A 4 7.59 0.84 -0.58
C TYR A 4 8.87 1.45 0.02
N PHE A 5 9.94 0.66 0.11
CA PHE A 5 11.25 1.20 0.49
C PHE A 5 11.77 2.22 -0.53
N ALA A 6 11.52 2.01 -1.82
CA ALA A 6 11.91 2.96 -2.87
C ALA A 6 11.14 4.28 -2.83
N VAL A 7 9.90 4.28 -2.31
CA VAL A 7 9.11 5.52 -2.12
C VAL A 7 9.60 6.33 -0.93
N ILE A 8 10.07 5.66 0.15
CA ILE A 8 10.57 6.33 1.36
C ILE A 8 12.05 6.74 1.22
N VAL A 9 12.85 5.94 0.52
CA VAL A 9 14.27 6.22 0.27
C VAL A 9 14.39 6.76 -1.15
N ARG A 10 14.79 8.03 -1.29
CA ARG A 10 15.04 8.60 -2.62
C ARG A 10 16.02 7.71 -3.37
N ARG A 11 15.72 7.43 -4.65
CA ARG A 11 16.53 6.55 -5.52
C ARG A 11 18.04 6.82 -5.43
N ASN A 12 18.43 8.10 -5.36
CA ASN A 12 19.83 8.51 -5.25
C ASN A 12 20.49 8.12 -3.91
N GLU A 13 19.71 8.06 -2.82
CA GLU A 13 20.21 7.62 -1.51
C GLU A 13 20.44 6.11 -1.47
N LEU A 14 19.62 5.35 -2.21
CA LEU A 14 19.81 3.91 -2.42
C LEU A 14 21.03 3.62 -3.29
N GLU A 15 21.22 4.36 -4.38
CA GLU A 15 22.41 4.24 -5.24
C GLU A 15 23.69 4.56 -4.44
N ASP A 16 23.70 5.64 -3.64
CA ASP A 16 24.81 5.97 -2.74
C ASP A 16 25.06 4.91 -1.66
N LEU A 17 24.01 4.24 -1.18
CA LEU A 17 24.14 3.16 -0.20
C LEU A 17 24.70 1.88 -0.85
N TYR A 18 24.27 1.56 -2.06
CA TYR A 18 24.80 0.44 -2.84
C TYR A 18 26.27 0.60 -3.18
N ASP A 19 26.71 1.82 -3.49
CA ASP A 19 28.10 2.11 -3.79
C ASP A 19 29.01 2.04 -2.54
N LYS A 20 28.46 2.26 -1.35
CA LYS A 20 29.19 2.25 -0.07
C LYS A 20 29.20 0.91 0.64
N LEU A 21 28.20 0.06 0.42
CA LEU A 21 28.08 -1.24 1.08
C LEU A 21 28.37 -2.37 0.08
N LYS A 22 29.23 -3.33 0.49
CA LYS A 22 29.35 -4.57 -0.28
C LYS A 22 27.98 -5.24 -0.36
N VAL A 23 27.62 -5.73 -1.53
CA VAL A 23 26.32 -6.41 -1.79
C VAL A 23 26.01 -7.46 -0.71
N SER A 24 27.05 -8.20 -0.23
CA SER A 24 26.91 -9.16 0.86
C SER A 24 26.49 -8.57 2.20
N GLU A 25 26.91 -7.33 2.50
CA GLU A 25 26.53 -6.63 3.75
C GLU A 25 25.12 -6.08 3.67
N VAL A 26 24.73 -5.58 2.49
CA VAL A 26 23.32 -5.17 2.23
C VAL A 26 22.39 -6.35 2.37
N VAL A 27 22.69 -7.49 1.73
CA VAL A 27 21.90 -8.72 1.81
C VAL A 27 21.83 -9.21 3.26
N LYS A 28 22.94 -9.18 4.01
CA LYS A 28 22.97 -9.56 5.42
C LYS A 28 22.09 -8.65 6.28
N LEU A 29 22.17 -7.33 6.10
CA LEU A 29 21.32 -6.35 6.80
C LEU A 29 19.83 -6.57 6.49
N PHE A 30 19.49 -6.85 5.23
CA PHE A 30 18.12 -7.20 4.85
C PHE A 30 17.66 -8.50 5.52
N HIS A 31 18.48 -9.56 5.51
CA HIS A 31 18.15 -10.81 6.18
C HIS A 31 17.98 -10.63 7.69
N GLU A 32 18.89 -9.95 8.35
CA GLU A 32 18.81 -9.66 9.79
C GLU A 32 17.56 -8.83 10.12
N PHE A 33 17.23 -7.85 9.28
CA PHE A 33 16.02 -7.05 9.42
C PHE A 33 14.76 -7.91 9.24
N PHE A 34 14.71 -8.73 8.21
CA PHE A 34 13.59 -9.61 7.92
C PHE A 34 13.42 -10.69 8.99
N ASP A 35 14.49 -11.35 9.42
CA ASP A 35 14.45 -12.38 10.46
C ASP A 35 13.99 -11.80 11.80
N LYS A 36 14.51 -10.65 12.17
CA LYS A 36 14.19 -9.98 13.44
C LYS A 36 12.74 -9.49 13.51
N HIS A 37 12.14 -9.14 12.37
CA HIS A 37 10.81 -8.56 12.28
C HIS A 37 9.74 -9.50 11.72
N GLY A 38 10.08 -10.74 11.38
CA GLY A 38 9.14 -11.78 10.94
C GLY A 38 8.54 -11.53 9.55
N LEU A 39 9.29 -10.84 8.68
CA LEU A 39 8.83 -10.41 7.35
C LEU A 39 8.86 -11.52 6.28
N VAL A 40 9.44 -12.69 6.54
CA VAL A 40 10.03 -13.49 5.47
C VAL A 40 9.13 -14.50 4.79
N ARG A 41 7.98 -14.91 5.29
CA ARG A 41 7.25 -16.02 4.63
C ARG A 41 5.74 -15.88 4.51
N ASN A 42 5.08 -15.08 5.33
CA ASN A 42 3.62 -15.01 5.38
C ASN A 42 3.04 -13.60 5.18
N GLY A 43 3.83 -12.68 4.65
CA GLY A 43 3.47 -11.27 4.59
C GLY A 43 3.65 -10.57 5.95
N LEU A 44 3.49 -9.25 5.95
CA LEU A 44 3.56 -8.43 7.15
C LEU A 44 2.17 -7.90 7.48
N TYR A 45 1.72 -8.14 8.72
CA TYR A 45 0.49 -7.50 9.22
C TYR A 45 0.66 -5.99 9.29
N PHE A 46 -0.35 -5.25 8.90
CA PHE A 46 -0.31 -3.78 8.82
C PHE A 46 -0.07 -3.11 10.18
N ASP A 47 -0.60 -3.66 11.27
CA ASP A 47 -0.31 -3.17 12.63
C ASP A 47 1.18 -3.27 12.99
N LYS A 48 1.86 -4.31 12.51
CA LYS A 48 3.31 -4.48 12.67
C LYS A 48 4.09 -3.53 11.76
N LEU A 49 3.64 -3.36 10.51
CA LEU A 49 4.25 -2.42 9.56
C LEU A 49 4.19 -1.00 10.11
N LYS A 50 3.04 -0.55 10.65
CA LYS A 50 2.93 0.72 11.36
C LYS A 50 3.97 0.88 12.46
N LYS A 51 4.09 -0.12 13.35
CA LYS A 51 5.06 -0.09 14.46
C LYS A 51 6.49 0.00 13.96
N MET A 52 6.81 -0.68 12.87
CA MET A 52 8.14 -0.64 12.26
C MET A 52 8.45 0.72 11.67
N ILE A 53 7.54 1.30 10.89
CA ILE A 53 7.70 2.64 10.31
C ILE A 53 7.93 3.66 11.43
N ASN A 54 7.06 3.69 12.44
CA ASN A 54 7.18 4.63 13.55
C ASN A 54 8.45 4.43 14.39
N ARG A 55 8.92 3.19 14.55
CA ARG A 55 10.17 2.91 15.26
C ARG A 55 11.42 3.32 14.47
N SER A 56 11.41 3.10 13.16
CA SER A 56 12.59 3.34 12.31
C SER A 56 12.68 4.77 11.81
N PHE A 57 11.55 5.46 11.64
CA PHE A 57 11.45 6.78 11.00
C PHE A 57 10.60 7.78 11.81
N GLY A 58 10.30 7.48 13.07
CA GLY A 58 9.39 8.28 13.90
C GLY A 58 9.82 9.73 14.15
N ASP A 59 11.09 10.06 13.91
CA ASP A 59 11.58 11.45 13.96
C ASP A 59 11.22 12.26 12.70
N THR A 60 10.79 11.57 11.62
CA THR A 60 10.56 12.17 10.30
C THR A 60 9.13 11.98 9.82
N VAL A 61 8.54 10.83 10.12
CA VAL A 61 7.19 10.46 9.69
C VAL A 61 6.40 9.84 10.83
N CYS A 62 5.06 9.92 10.72
CA CYS A 62 4.12 9.21 11.57
C CYS A 62 3.27 8.30 10.69
N ALA A 63 3.22 7.00 11.01
CA ALA A 63 2.33 6.06 10.36
C ALA A 63 1.09 5.80 11.22
N GLU A 64 -0.08 5.86 10.62
CA GLU A 64 -1.36 5.53 11.22
C GLU A 64 -1.99 4.33 10.51
N TYR A 65 -2.56 3.42 11.30
CA TYR A 65 -3.19 2.19 10.83
C TYR A 65 -4.69 2.22 11.12
N TYR A 66 -5.48 1.83 10.13
CA TYR A 66 -6.91 1.68 10.26
C TYR A 66 -7.35 0.29 9.79
N ASN A 67 -8.26 -0.31 10.55
CA ASN A 67 -8.92 -1.56 10.19
C ASN A 67 -10.28 -1.22 9.57
N CYS A 68 -10.47 -1.55 8.30
CA CYS A 68 -11.67 -1.26 7.53
C CYS A 68 -12.78 -2.31 7.70
N ASP A 69 -12.47 -3.48 8.29
CA ASP A 69 -13.44 -4.58 8.50
C ASP A 69 -14.44 -4.29 9.63
N LYS A 70 -14.20 -3.29 10.46
CA LYS A 70 -15.12 -2.91 11.52
C LYS A 70 -16.37 -2.28 10.91
N GLU A 71 -17.54 -2.72 11.33
CA GLU A 71 -18.83 -2.28 10.77
C GLU A 71 -19.02 -0.76 10.76
N GLU A 72 -18.49 -0.08 11.79
CA GLU A 72 -18.49 1.37 11.93
C GLU A 72 -17.57 2.08 10.91
N ALA A 73 -16.67 1.34 10.25
CA ALA A 73 -15.68 1.88 9.31
C ALA A 73 -16.04 1.67 7.83
N LYS A 74 -17.14 0.96 7.52
CA LYS A 74 -17.47 0.56 6.14
C LYS A 74 -17.66 1.72 5.17
N ASP A 75 -18.18 2.85 5.63
CA ASP A 75 -18.28 4.07 4.82
C ASP A 75 -17.14 5.06 5.13
N GLY A 76 -16.52 4.94 6.30
CA GLY A 76 -15.46 5.84 6.76
C GLY A 76 -14.16 5.69 5.98
N PHE A 77 -13.82 4.50 5.48
CA PHE A 77 -12.57 4.28 4.75
C PHE A 77 -12.52 5.03 3.41
N LYS A 78 -13.64 5.17 2.71
CA LYS A 78 -13.72 5.93 1.45
C LYS A 78 -13.41 7.41 1.68
N ASN A 79 -14.00 7.98 2.73
CA ASN A 79 -13.74 9.36 3.11
C ASN A 79 -12.29 9.56 3.58
N GLN A 80 -11.73 8.58 4.29
CA GLN A 80 -10.33 8.59 4.68
C GLN A 80 -9.41 8.57 3.46
N ILE A 81 -9.61 7.62 2.52
CA ILE A 81 -8.81 7.52 1.30
C ILE A 81 -8.86 8.84 0.53
N LYS A 82 -10.06 9.38 0.30
CA LYS A 82 -10.25 10.65 -0.37
C LYS A 82 -9.51 11.78 0.34
N SER A 83 -9.70 11.93 1.66
CA SER A 83 -9.07 12.99 2.46
C SER A 83 -7.54 12.93 2.47
N VAL A 84 -6.95 11.74 2.37
CA VAL A 84 -5.50 11.55 2.31
C VAL A 84 -4.96 11.88 0.93
N LEU A 85 -5.61 11.38 -0.12
CA LEU A 85 -5.22 11.63 -1.50
C LEU A 85 -5.41 13.11 -1.93
N ASP A 86 -6.42 13.80 -1.39
CA ASP A 86 -6.62 15.25 -1.58
C ASP A 86 -5.47 16.10 -1.00
N LYS A 87 -4.64 15.52 -0.13
CA LYS A 87 -3.43 16.15 0.42
C LYS A 87 -2.15 15.76 -0.33
N ASP A 88 -2.27 15.16 -1.51
CA ASP A 88 -1.16 14.61 -2.30
C ASP A 88 -0.34 13.55 -1.53
N MET A 89 -0.98 12.82 -0.61
CA MET A 89 -0.33 11.76 0.15
C MET A 89 -0.80 10.39 -0.34
N PRO A 90 0.13 9.48 -0.67
CA PRO A 90 -0.24 8.10 -0.99
C PRO A 90 -0.67 7.34 0.26
N ILE A 91 -1.52 6.33 0.07
CA ILE A 91 -2.03 5.47 1.15
C ILE A 91 -1.81 4.00 0.80
N ILE A 92 -1.29 3.22 1.75
CA ILE A 92 -1.17 1.77 1.57
C ILE A 92 -2.51 1.13 1.89
N LEU A 93 -3.01 0.32 0.94
CA LEU A 93 -4.22 -0.46 1.09
C LEU A 93 -3.89 -1.93 1.25
N GLY A 94 -4.43 -2.57 2.28
CA GLY A 94 -4.51 -4.02 2.39
C GLY A 94 -5.78 -4.51 1.73
N ILE A 95 -5.64 -5.47 0.84
CA ILE A 95 -6.75 -6.07 0.12
C ILE A 95 -6.75 -7.58 0.32
N ASP A 96 -7.94 -8.16 0.51
CA ASP A 96 -8.16 -9.60 0.53
C ASP A 96 -8.88 -10.05 -0.73
N PHE A 97 -8.37 -11.12 -1.33
CA PHE A 97 -8.99 -11.72 -2.52
C PHE A 97 -10.08 -12.73 -2.14
N LYS A 98 -11.18 -12.75 -2.90
CA LYS A 98 -12.24 -13.72 -2.73
C LYS A 98 -11.77 -15.18 -2.80
N LYS A 99 -10.73 -15.46 -3.59
CA LYS A 99 -10.12 -16.79 -3.73
C LYS A 99 -9.14 -17.13 -2.60
N GLY A 100 -8.95 -16.23 -1.64
CA GLY A 100 -7.99 -16.34 -0.55
C GLY A 100 -6.67 -15.63 -0.84
N GLY A 101 -5.98 -15.28 0.25
CA GLY A 101 -4.75 -14.49 0.22
C GLY A 101 -5.00 -12.99 0.30
N GLY A 102 -4.04 -12.29 0.91
CA GLY A 102 -4.00 -10.85 1.02
C GLY A 102 -2.89 -10.24 0.19
N HIS A 103 -3.01 -8.96 -0.13
CA HIS A 103 -2.01 -8.21 -0.88
C HIS A 103 -1.98 -6.76 -0.42
N ALA A 104 -0.86 -6.08 -0.64
CA ALA A 104 -0.72 -4.67 -0.34
C ALA A 104 -0.43 -3.87 -1.61
N VAL A 105 -1.17 -2.79 -1.80
CA VAL A 105 -1.02 -1.88 -2.94
C VAL A 105 -0.94 -0.43 -2.45
N LEU A 106 -0.38 0.46 -3.27
CA LEU A 106 -0.27 1.88 -2.94
C LEU A 106 -1.29 2.67 -3.75
N ALA A 107 -2.31 3.21 -3.09
CA ALA A 107 -3.25 4.15 -3.71
C ALA A 107 -2.57 5.52 -3.89
N ILE A 108 -2.67 6.08 -5.09
CA ILE A 108 -2.02 7.34 -5.50
C ILE A 108 -2.98 8.36 -6.11
N GLY A 109 -4.21 7.97 -6.36
CA GLY A 109 -5.24 8.83 -6.93
C GLY A 109 -6.61 8.16 -6.91
N TYR A 110 -7.63 8.88 -7.29
CA TYR A 110 -9.01 8.40 -7.31
C TYR A 110 -9.86 9.11 -8.36
N GLU A 111 -11.03 8.51 -8.65
CA GLU A 111 -12.17 9.15 -9.31
C GLU A 111 -13.37 9.15 -8.38
N SER A 112 -14.11 10.26 -8.38
CA SER A 112 -15.34 10.42 -7.61
C SER A 112 -16.36 11.25 -8.39
N ASP A 113 -17.64 11.05 -8.08
CA ASP A 113 -18.77 11.83 -8.54
C ASP A 113 -19.61 12.34 -7.36
N ASP A 114 -20.83 12.81 -7.63
CA ASP A 114 -21.75 13.30 -6.60
C ASP A 114 -22.23 12.19 -5.64
N GLU A 115 -22.16 10.92 -6.06
CA GLU A 115 -22.50 9.75 -5.23
C GLU A 115 -21.31 9.28 -4.36
N GLY A 116 -20.10 9.72 -4.67
CA GLY A 116 -18.89 9.45 -3.90
C GLY A 116 -17.73 8.84 -4.68
N LEU A 117 -16.83 8.20 -3.95
CA LEU A 117 -15.65 7.55 -4.50
C LEU A 117 -16.01 6.25 -5.23
N PHE A 118 -15.60 6.08 -6.49
CA PHE A 118 -15.90 4.87 -7.27
C PHE A 118 -14.67 4.17 -7.86
N HIS A 119 -13.56 4.87 -8.14
CA HIS A 119 -12.29 4.26 -8.56
C HIS A 119 -11.13 4.73 -7.70
N ILE A 120 -10.18 3.83 -7.42
CA ILE A 120 -8.90 4.13 -6.77
C ILE A 120 -7.79 3.70 -7.71
N PHE A 121 -6.91 4.62 -8.06
CA PHE A 121 -5.71 4.35 -8.88
C PHE A 121 -4.57 3.90 -7.98
N CYS A 122 -4.00 2.73 -8.29
CA CYS A 122 -3.00 2.08 -7.46
C CYS A 122 -1.71 1.75 -8.20
N LEU A 123 -0.62 1.71 -7.43
CA LEU A 123 0.61 1.05 -7.79
C LEU A 123 0.65 -0.31 -7.09
N ASP A 124 0.64 -1.36 -7.89
CA ASP A 124 0.83 -2.73 -7.42
C ASP A 124 2.28 -3.17 -7.70
N PRO A 125 3.05 -3.56 -6.66
CA PRO A 125 4.43 -3.99 -6.84
C PRO A 125 4.57 -5.29 -7.63
N GLY A 126 3.48 -6.05 -7.81
CA GLY A 126 3.46 -7.29 -8.60
C GLY A 126 3.35 -7.09 -10.11
N TYR A 127 3.09 -5.86 -10.58
CA TYR A 127 2.90 -5.56 -12.00
C TYR A 127 3.85 -4.46 -12.47
N ASN A 128 4.19 -4.50 -13.76
CA ASN A 128 4.96 -3.42 -14.38
C ASN A 128 4.07 -2.20 -14.63
N CYS A 129 4.63 -0.99 -14.38
CA CYS A 129 4.00 0.24 -14.84
C CYS A 129 4.33 0.46 -16.32
N TYR A 130 3.33 0.87 -17.10
CA TYR A 130 3.55 1.31 -18.47
C TYR A 130 4.23 2.69 -18.49
N PRO A 131 5.07 2.98 -19.50
CA PRO A 131 5.74 4.27 -19.61
C PRO A 131 4.78 5.47 -19.68
N THR A 132 3.53 5.23 -20.05
CA THR A 132 2.49 6.25 -20.24
C THR A 132 1.47 6.32 -19.13
N SER A 133 1.61 5.50 -18.06
CA SER A 133 0.68 5.46 -16.96
C SER A 133 1.41 5.64 -15.62
N TYR A 134 0.81 6.43 -14.73
CA TYR A 134 1.28 6.60 -13.35
C TYR A 134 0.76 5.51 -12.41
N TRP A 135 -0.16 4.64 -12.86
CA TRP A 135 -0.72 3.51 -12.13
C TRP A 135 -0.71 2.25 -13.00
N ASN A 136 -0.75 1.09 -12.35
CA ASN A 136 -0.80 -0.21 -13.01
C ASN A 136 -1.95 -1.10 -12.51
N MET A 137 -2.77 -0.57 -11.61
CA MET A 137 -4.00 -1.21 -11.14
C MET A 137 -5.05 -0.15 -10.80
N VAL A 138 -6.33 -0.49 -11.02
CA VAL A 138 -7.48 0.30 -10.57
C VAL A 138 -8.34 -0.60 -9.69
N ILE A 139 -8.78 -0.07 -8.55
CA ILE A 139 -9.81 -0.71 -7.73
C ILE A 139 -11.14 -0.03 -8.05
N ALA A 140 -12.05 -0.76 -8.70
CA ALA A 140 -13.44 -0.33 -8.89
C ALA A 140 -14.26 -0.70 -7.64
N LEU A 141 -14.85 0.31 -7.01
CA LEU A 141 -15.58 0.16 -5.75
C LEU A 141 -17.02 -0.26 -5.98
N ASP A 142 -17.57 -1.06 -5.05
CA ASP A 142 -18.98 -1.43 -4.94
C ASP A 142 -19.60 -2.07 -6.19
N ILE A 143 -18.79 -2.81 -6.94
CA ILE A 143 -19.22 -3.53 -8.16
C ILE A 143 -20.09 -4.74 -7.79
N TYR A 144 -19.84 -5.35 -6.63
CA TYR A 144 -20.53 -6.55 -6.18
C TYR A 144 -21.23 -6.33 -4.84
N ARG A 145 -22.19 -7.19 -4.53
CA ARG A 145 -22.80 -7.27 -3.20
C ARG A 145 -22.05 -8.29 -2.32
N GLY A 146 -22.03 -8.05 -1.01
CA GLY A 146 -21.50 -8.99 -0.02
C GLY A 146 -20.08 -8.68 0.42
N LYS A 147 -19.36 -9.71 0.89
CA LYS A 147 -18.06 -9.57 1.58
C LYS A 147 -16.95 -9.00 0.69
N TYR A 148 -16.97 -9.25 -0.61
CA TYR A 148 -15.93 -8.81 -1.56
C TYR A 148 -16.55 -7.85 -2.58
N PRO A 149 -16.86 -6.61 -2.19
CA PRO A 149 -17.68 -5.72 -3.01
C PRO A 149 -16.93 -5.04 -4.14
N HIS A 150 -15.59 -5.03 -4.10
CA HIS A 150 -14.77 -4.29 -5.04
C HIS A 150 -14.10 -5.22 -6.05
N GLN A 151 -13.60 -4.66 -7.14
CA GLN A 151 -12.90 -5.39 -8.19
C GLN A 151 -11.54 -4.76 -8.49
N CYS A 152 -10.48 -5.56 -8.54
CA CYS A 152 -9.21 -5.14 -9.12
C CYS A 152 -9.28 -5.21 -10.64
N LEU A 153 -8.94 -4.12 -11.30
CA LEU A 153 -8.76 -4.03 -12.74
C LEU A 153 -7.27 -3.87 -13.04
N THR A 154 -6.74 -4.78 -13.84
CA THR A 154 -5.34 -4.78 -14.29
C THR A 154 -5.33 -4.78 -15.82
N ASP A 155 -4.15 -4.73 -16.42
CA ASP A 155 -3.96 -4.89 -17.87
C ASP A 155 -4.37 -6.27 -18.40
N ASN A 156 -4.47 -7.26 -17.50
CA ASN A 156 -4.97 -8.58 -17.85
C ASN A 156 -6.48 -8.69 -17.57
N PRO A 157 -7.35 -8.57 -18.59
CA PRO A 157 -8.80 -8.61 -18.40
C PRO A 157 -9.32 -9.96 -17.87
N TYR A 158 -8.47 -11.01 -17.92
CA TYR A 158 -8.81 -12.34 -17.37
C TYR A 158 -8.43 -12.46 -15.89
N ASN A 159 -7.77 -11.48 -15.32
CA ASN A 159 -7.34 -11.46 -13.92
C ASN A 159 -7.86 -10.20 -13.19
N CYS A 160 -9.19 -10.12 -13.09
CA CYS A 160 -9.89 -9.05 -12.39
C CYS A 160 -10.62 -9.59 -11.16
N PRO A 161 -9.90 -9.95 -10.08
CA PRO A 161 -10.50 -10.60 -8.92
C PRO A 161 -11.40 -9.66 -8.13
N ALA A 162 -12.46 -10.25 -7.52
CA ALA A 162 -13.23 -9.57 -6.50
C ALA A 162 -12.42 -9.51 -5.20
N ILE A 163 -12.44 -8.34 -4.55
CA ILE A 163 -11.64 -8.04 -3.36
C ILE A 163 -12.47 -7.34 -2.28
N GLN A 164 -11.92 -7.33 -1.08
CA GLN A 164 -12.30 -6.46 0.04
C GLN A 164 -11.08 -5.62 0.42
N ILE A 165 -11.28 -4.32 0.69
CA ILE A 165 -10.27 -3.49 1.35
C ILE A 165 -10.42 -3.71 2.85
N THR A 166 -9.39 -4.25 3.50
CA THR A 166 -9.44 -4.68 4.90
C THR A 166 -8.70 -3.73 5.83
N GLU A 167 -7.65 -3.10 5.33
CA GLU A 167 -6.74 -2.29 6.15
C GLU A 167 -6.17 -1.14 5.36
N THR A 168 -5.80 -0.05 6.05
CA THR A 168 -5.05 1.06 5.45
C THR A 168 -3.90 1.50 6.36
N ILE A 169 -2.81 1.99 5.76
CA ILE A 169 -1.76 2.75 6.44
C ILE A 169 -1.56 4.08 5.73
N VAL A 170 -1.68 5.15 6.50
CA VAL A 170 -1.32 6.51 6.11
C VAL A 170 0.02 6.85 6.72
N VAL A 171 0.95 7.39 5.92
CA VAL A 171 2.26 7.84 6.41
C VAL A 171 2.38 9.34 6.17
N GLU A 172 2.35 10.10 7.24
CA GLU A 172 2.45 11.56 7.20
C GLU A 172 3.86 12.01 7.59
N ARG A 173 4.37 13.02 6.87
CA ARG A 173 5.61 13.68 7.24
C ARG A 173 5.39 14.58 8.44
N LEU A 174 6.19 14.41 9.47
CA LEU A 174 6.19 15.33 10.61
C LEU A 174 6.74 16.70 10.16
N ARG A 175 5.94 17.75 10.36
CA ARG A 175 6.43 19.12 10.16
C ARG A 175 7.37 19.45 11.33
N LYS A 176 8.61 19.73 11.02
CA LYS A 176 9.55 20.34 11.96
C LYS A 176 9.30 21.82 12.06
#